data_0b1ba151c6e3f53a68ac26b016a93744
#
_entry.id   0b1ba151c6e3f53a68ac26b016a93744
#
_cell.length_a   1.000
_cell.length_b   1.000
_cell.length_c   1.000
_cell.angle_alpha   90.00
_cell.angle_beta   90.00
_cell.angle_gamma   90.00
#
_symmetry.space_group_name_H-M   'P 1'
#
loop_
_entity.id
_entity.type
_entity.pdbx_description
1 polymer ?
#
loop_
_entity_poly.entity_id
_entity_poly.type
_entity_poly.pdbx_seq_one_letter_code
_entity_poly.pdbx_strand_id
1 'polypeptide(L)'
;MALEPIEPQPGSDRDPANFVGRAAITSQARKRLQVGANLLLTDPRRMGKTFWMHTFAAREKRFHCYFIDYEGVHTVEGFLIRTADALVKGGKLPTRAFQKLKTIFDNCDIEISSPITIKSYHRQTSPHVLLTDILSTLDGEENDVIPLVMMDEVP
;
A
#
# COMPACT_ATOMS: atom_id res chain seq x y z
N MET A 1 36.80 -2.70 -6.96
CA MET A 1 35.69 -1.73 -6.84
C MET A 1 35.56 -1.44 -5.35
N ALA A 2 36.04 -0.27 -4.89
CA ALA A 2 35.91 0.13 -3.49
C ALA A 2 34.42 0.43 -3.21
N LEU A 3 33.87 -0.20 -2.18
CA LEU A 3 32.54 0.17 -1.70
C LEU A 3 32.66 1.56 -1.09
N GLU A 4 31.88 2.53 -1.61
CA GLU A 4 31.77 3.83 -0.96
C GLU A 4 31.25 3.63 0.46
N PRO A 5 31.82 4.32 1.46
CA PRO A 5 31.34 4.20 2.82
C PRO A 5 29.92 4.75 2.90
N ILE A 6 29.00 3.95 3.44
CA ILE A 6 27.63 4.36 3.71
C ILE A 6 27.68 5.34 4.87
N GLU A 7 27.30 6.61 4.62
CA GLU A 7 27.16 7.58 5.68
C GLU A 7 25.97 7.19 6.58
N PRO A 8 26.18 7.07 7.89
CA PRO A 8 25.07 6.81 8.80
C PRO A 8 24.14 8.01 8.84
N GLN A 9 22.93 7.84 8.31
CA GLN A 9 21.88 8.86 8.36
C GLN A 9 20.95 8.56 9.55
N PRO A 10 20.98 9.36 10.62
CA PRO A 10 20.06 9.21 11.72
C PRO A 10 18.66 9.64 11.33
N GLY A 11 17.66 8.83 11.64
CA GLY A 11 16.26 9.19 11.51
C GLY A 11 15.49 8.47 10.42
N SER A 12 14.73 9.19 9.63
CA SER A 12 13.72 8.68 8.70
C SER A 12 14.23 8.50 7.27
N ASP A 13 15.52 8.25 7.06
CA ASP A 13 16.01 7.97 5.71
C ASP A 13 15.30 6.75 5.13
N ARG A 14 14.62 6.95 4.03
CA ARG A 14 13.90 5.92 3.28
C ARG A 14 14.50 5.71 1.89
N ASP A 15 15.72 6.20 1.63
CA ASP A 15 16.38 5.98 0.35
C ASP A 15 16.70 4.49 0.18
N PRO A 16 16.08 3.79 -0.78
CA PRO A 16 16.33 2.37 -1.03
C PRO A 16 17.82 2.04 -1.30
N ALA A 17 18.62 3.01 -1.73
CA ALA A 17 20.06 2.82 -1.96
C ALA A 17 20.81 2.52 -0.67
N ASN A 18 20.39 3.11 0.45
CA ASN A 18 21.00 2.96 1.77
C ASN A 18 20.52 1.71 2.53
N PHE A 19 19.61 0.93 1.95
CA PHE A 19 19.11 -0.28 2.61
C PHE A 19 20.10 -1.44 2.49
N VAL A 20 20.62 -1.87 3.63
CA VAL A 20 21.58 -2.97 3.73
C VAL A 20 20.98 -4.19 4.45
N GLY A 21 21.26 -5.37 3.94
CA GLY A 21 20.84 -6.62 4.56
C GLY A 21 19.49 -7.15 4.08
N ARG A 22 18.95 -8.13 4.80
CA ARG A 22 17.66 -8.78 4.56
C ARG A 22 17.46 -9.41 3.17
N ALA A 23 18.54 -9.69 2.42
CA ALA A 23 18.43 -10.27 1.06
C ALA A 23 17.66 -11.60 1.04
N ALA A 24 17.89 -12.45 2.04
CA ALA A 24 17.20 -13.74 2.16
C ALA A 24 15.70 -13.55 2.39
N ILE A 25 15.30 -12.63 3.28
CA ILE A 25 13.90 -12.30 3.57
C ILE A 25 13.24 -11.72 2.33
N THR A 26 13.90 -10.80 1.63
CA THR A 26 13.42 -10.20 0.39
C THR A 26 13.17 -11.23 -0.69
N SER A 27 14.11 -12.18 -0.87
CA SER A 27 13.97 -13.27 -1.84
C SER A 27 12.80 -14.20 -1.49
N GLN A 28 12.61 -14.51 -0.22
CA GLN A 28 11.52 -15.34 0.28
C GLN A 28 10.17 -14.64 0.10
N ALA A 29 10.08 -13.36 0.45
CA ALA A 29 8.89 -12.54 0.27
C ALA A 29 8.49 -12.48 -1.21
N ARG A 30 9.43 -12.20 -2.10
CA ARG A 30 9.18 -12.19 -3.55
C ARG A 30 8.56 -13.49 -4.04
N LYS A 31 9.13 -14.63 -3.69
CA LYS A 31 8.63 -15.96 -4.12
C LYS A 31 7.21 -16.21 -3.63
N ARG A 32 6.90 -15.84 -2.38
CA ARG A 32 5.57 -16.04 -1.80
C ARG A 32 4.53 -15.11 -2.40
N LEU A 33 4.87 -13.82 -2.58
CA LEU A 33 3.98 -12.85 -3.19
C LEU A 33 3.67 -13.17 -4.65
N GLN A 34 4.63 -13.72 -5.40
CA GLN A 34 4.42 -14.13 -6.79
C GLN A 34 3.38 -15.25 -6.96
N VAL A 35 3.15 -16.04 -5.93
CA VAL A 35 2.11 -17.08 -5.93
C VAL A 35 0.84 -16.65 -5.20
N GLY A 36 0.67 -15.35 -4.95
CA GLY A 36 -0.54 -14.78 -4.34
C GLY A 36 -0.63 -14.95 -2.82
N ALA A 37 0.48 -15.26 -2.13
CA ALA A 37 0.44 -15.38 -0.68
C ALA A 37 0.44 -14.01 0.00
N ASN A 38 -0.35 -13.86 1.05
CA ASN A 38 -0.28 -12.71 1.96
C ASN A 38 0.90 -12.88 2.92
N LEU A 39 1.57 -11.77 3.24
CA LEU A 39 2.70 -11.73 4.17
C LEU A 39 2.40 -10.81 5.35
N LEU A 40 2.71 -11.29 6.54
CA LEU A 40 2.72 -10.49 7.77
C LEU A 40 4.17 -10.28 8.23
N LEU A 41 4.57 -9.02 8.37
CA LEU A 41 5.90 -8.64 8.88
C LEU A 41 5.79 -8.35 10.37
N THR A 42 6.32 -9.25 11.19
CA THR A 42 6.32 -9.13 12.65
C THR A 42 7.74 -8.89 13.13
N ASP A 43 8.05 -7.66 13.45
CA ASP A 43 9.33 -7.27 14.05
C ASP A 43 9.07 -6.20 15.13
N PRO A 44 9.93 -6.06 16.14
CA PRO A 44 9.85 -4.95 17.07
C PRO A 44 9.80 -3.58 16.36
N ARG A 45 9.31 -2.55 17.07
CA ARG A 45 9.36 -1.18 16.54
C ARG A 45 10.79 -0.78 16.20
N ARG A 46 10.93 0.11 15.21
CA ARG A 46 12.22 0.65 14.72
C ARG A 46 13.20 -0.37 14.12
N MET A 47 12.74 -1.57 13.80
CA MET A 47 13.56 -2.58 13.11
C MET A 47 13.56 -2.44 11.57
N GLY A 48 13.13 -1.30 11.06
CA GLY A 48 13.20 -0.97 9.63
C GLY A 48 12.18 -1.69 8.75
N LYS A 49 11.00 -2.08 9.28
CA LYS A 49 9.92 -2.68 8.46
C LYS A 49 9.49 -1.76 7.33
N THR A 50 9.12 -0.53 7.67
CA THR A 50 8.70 0.51 6.71
C THR A 50 9.78 0.76 5.65
N PHE A 51 11.04 0.87 6.07
CA PHE A 51 12.16 1.05 5.15
C PHE A 51 12.33 -0.15 4.21
N TRP A 52 12.18 -1.38 4.73
CA TRP A 52 12.20 -2.58 3.90
C TRP A 52 11.06 -2.58 2.88
N MET A 53 9.84 -2.21 3.27
CA MET A 53 8.69 -2.15 2.35
C MET A 53 8.91 -1.15 1.22
N HIS A 54 9.40 0.06 1.51
CA HIS A 54 9.76 1.05 0.49
C HIS A 54 10.88 0.56 -0.43
N THR A 55 11.89 -0.10 0.15
CA THR A 55 13.00 -0.67 -0.63
C THR A 55 12.52 -1.80 -1.54
N PHE A 56 11.64 -2.67 -1.03
CA PHE A 56 11.02 -3.72 -1.81
C PHE A 56 10.24 -3.14 -2.99
N ALA A 57 9.37 -2.17 -2.75
CA ALA A 57 8.59 -1.49 -3.77
C ALA A 57 9.48 -0.84 -4.85
N ALA A 58 10.59 -0.21 -4.46
CA ALA A 58 11.51 0.43 -5.39
C ALA A 58 12.29 -0.55 -6.27
N ARG A 59 12.66 -1.72 -5.72
CA ARG A 59 13.52 -2.71 -6.39
C ARG A 59 12.75 -3.78 -7.17
N GLU A 60 11.55 -4.14 -6.75
CA GLU A 60 10.76 -5.25 -7.30
C GLU A 60 9.79 -4.80 -8.39
N LYS A 61 10.28 -4.63 -9.60
CA LYS A 61 9.52 -4.09 -10.75
C LYS A 61 8.35 -4.97 -11.25
N ARG A 62 8.26 -6.22 -10.79
CA ARG A 62 7.12 -7.11 -11.08
C ARG A 62 5.89 -6.78 -10.26
N PHE A 63 6.03 -5.95 -9.22
CA PHE A 63 4.93 -5.54 -8.37
C PHE A 63 4.64 -4.07 -8.58
N HIS A 64 3.36 -3.76 -8.69
CA HIS A 64 2.86 -2.41 -8.56
C HIS A 64 2.45 -2.21 -7.10
N CYS A 65 3.27 -1.50 -6.34
CA CYS A 65 3.10 -1.38 -4.90
C CYS A 65 2.28 -0.15 -4.54
N TYR A 66 1.19 -0.38 -3.79
CA TYR A 66 0.39 0.65 -3.14
C TYR A 66 0.76 0.66 -1.66
N PHE A 67 1.38 1.73 -1.20
CA PHE A 67 1.79 1.86 0.19
C PHE A 67 0.73 2.63 0.98
N ILE A 68 0.24 2.03 2.05
CA ILE A 68 -0.78 2.59 2.92
C ILE A 68 -0.24 2.68 4.34
N ASP A 69 -0.12 3.90 4.84
CA ASP A 69 0.26 4.17 6.21
C ASP A 69 -0.99 4.47 7.04
N TYR A 70 -1.26 3.62 8.04
CA TYR A 70 -2.40 3.78 8.94
C TYR A 70 -2.04 4.47 10.25
N GLU A 71 -0.87 5.09 10.35
CA GLU A 71 -0.51 5.85 11.55
C GLU A 71 -1.59 6.90 11.88
N GLY A 72 -2.06 6.88 13.12
CA GLY A 72 -3.11 7.78 13.61
C GLY A 72 -4.54 7.47 13.14
N VAL A 73 -4.77 6.37 12.45
CA VAL A 73 -6.11 5.93 12.06
C VAL A 73 -6.72 5.11 13.19
N HIS A 74 -7.87 5.56 13.69
CA HIS A 74 -8.57 4.93 14.83
C HIS A 74 -10.03 4.57 14.53
N THR A 75 -10.50 4.85 13.31
CA THR A 75 -11.89 4.58 12.90
C THR A 75 -11.92 3.75 11.64
N VAL A 76 -13.01 3.01 11.45
CA VAL A 76 -13.24 2.20 10.25
C VAL A 76 -13.32 3.09 9.01
N GLU A 77 -13.98 4.23 9.12
CA GLU A 77 -14.08 5.21 8.06
C GLU A 77 -12.70 5.75 7.66
N GLY A 78 -11.88 6.10 8.66
CA GLY A 78 -10.50 6.54 8.43
C GLY A 78 -9.67 5.47 7.72
N PHE A 79 -9.86 4.19 8.07
CA PHE A 79 -9.19 3.06 7.41
C PHE A 79 -9.58 2.97 5.93
N LEU A 80 -10.87 3.03 5.62
CA LEU A 80 -11.37 2.96 4.25
C LEU A 80 -10.89 4.13 3.39
N ILE A 81 -10.92 5.36 3.96
CA ILE A 81 -10.43 6.56 3.27
C ILE A 81 -8.94 6.44 2.97
N ARG A 82 -8.14 6.06 3.97
CA ARG A 82 -6.69 5.91 3.82
C ARG A 82 -6.37 4.90 2.72
N THR A 83 -7.10 3.78 2.69
CA THR A 83 -6.96 2.77 1.65
C THR A 83 -7.24 3.36 0.28
N ALA A 84 -8.38 4.00 0.09
CA ALA A 84 -8.76 4.59 -1.17
C ALA A 84 -7.82 5.71 -1.64
N ASP A 85 -7.45 6.61 -0.73
CA ASP A 85 -6.51 7.71 -1.01
C ASP A 85 -5.15 7.19 -1.50
N ALA A 86 -4.63 6.13 -0.84
CA ALA A 86 -3.38 5.51 -1.24
C ALA A 86 -3.46 4.86 -2.63
N LEU A 87 -4.59 4.22 -2.96
CA LEU A 87 -4.79 3.64 -4.29
C LEU A 87 -4.87 4.71 -5.37
N VAL A 88 -5.57 5.82 -5.11
CA VAL A 88 -5.68 6.94 -6.05
C VAL A 88 -4.33 7.65 -6.22
N LYS A 89 -3.63 7.94 -5.13
CA LYS A 89 -2.31 8.62 -5.15
C LYS A 89 -1.19 7.75 -5.68
N GLY A 90 -1.31 6.44 -5.61
CA GLY A 90 -0.35 5.50 -6.21
C GLY A 90 -0.17 5.68 -7.71
N GLY A 91 -1.02 6.51 -8.33
CA GLY A 91 -0.80 7.19 -9.62
C GLY A 91 -0.86 6.30 -10.86
N LYS A 92 -1.25 5.03 -10.70
CA LYS A 92 -1.26 4.06 -11.80
C LYS A 92 -2.53 3.20 -11.82
N LEU A 93 -3.57 3.63 -11.11
CA LEU A 93 -4.86 2.96 -11.28
C LEU A 93 -5.31 3.10 -12.73
N PRO A 94 -5.61 1.98 -13.43
CA PRO A 94 -6.22 2.04 -14.74
C PRO A 94 -7.50 2.89 -14.69
N THR A 95 -7.79 3.61 -15.76
CA THR A 95 -8.99 4.47 -15.82
C THR A 95 -10.26 3.71 -15.41
N ARG A 96 -10.36 2.43 -15.80
CA ARG A 96 -11.48 1.56 -15.44
C ARG A 96 -11.55 1.31 -13.92
N ALA A 97 -10.42 1.05 -13.27
CA ALA A 97 -10.34 0.85 -11.83
C ALA A 97 -10.71 2.14 -11.08
N PHE A 98 -10.23 3.29 -11.55
CA PHE A 98 -10.58 4.60 -10.98
C PHE A 98 -12.09 4.88 -11.10
N GLN A 99 -12.70 4.60 -12.25
CA GLN A 99 -14.15 4.79 -12.43
C GLN A 99 -14.96 3.84 -11.52
N LYS A 100 -14.53 2.59 -11.38
CA LYS A 100 -15.15 1.63 -10.46
C LYS A 100 -15.05 2.13 -9.01
N LEU A 101 -13.87 2.58 -8.59
CA LEU A 101 -13.65 3.15 -7.26
C LEU A 101 -14.56 4.37 -7.02
N LYS A 102 -14.65 5.27 -7.99
CA LYS A 102 -15.55 6.44 -7.94
C LYS A 102 -17.00 6.02 -7.74
N THR A 103 -17.48 5.03 -8.50
CA THR A 103 -18.86 4.52 -8.36
C THR A 103 -19.12 3.94 -6.97
N ILE A 104 -18.14 3.21 -6.39
CA ILE A 104 -18.23 2.67 -5.03
C ILE A 104 -18.42 3.83 -4.02
N PHE A 105 -17.64 4.88 -4.16
CA PHE A 105 -17.68 6.02 -3.24
C PHE A 105 -18.88 6.93 -3.44
N ASP A 106 -19.31 7.16 -4.67
CA ASP A 106 -20.54 7.93 -4.96
C ASP A 106 -21.75 7.25 -4.30
N ASN A 107 -21.80 5.92 -4.27
CA ASN A 107 -22.85 5.15 -3.60
C ASN A 107 -22.77 5.22 -2.05
N CYS A 108 -21.66 5.72 -1.50
CA CYS A 108 -21.42 5.85 -0.07
C CYS A 108 -21.40 7.32 0.40
N ASP A 109 -21.79 8.28 -0.45
CA ASP A 109 -21.69 9.72 -0.20
C ASP A 109 -20.26 10.19 0.13
N ILE A 110 -19.26 9.52 -0.43
CA ILE A 110 -17.85 9.84 -0.28
C ILE A 110 -17.38 10.56 -1.54
N GLU A 111 -16.99 11.82 -1.44
CA GLU A 111 -16.38 12.54 -2.56
C GLU A 111 -14.92 12.16 -2.75
N ILE A 112 -14.57 11.67 -3.94
CA ILE A 112 -13.19 11.57 -4.38
C ILE A 112 -12.74 12.92 -4.90
N SER A 113 -12.25 13.75 -4.01
CA SER A 113 -11.49 14.95 -4.33
C SER A 113 -10.09 14.78 -3.73
N SER A 114 -9.11 15.54 -4.16
CA SER A 114 -7.80 15.50 -3.50
C SER A 114 -7.72 16.66 -2.48
N PRO A 115 -7.75 16.39 -1.16
CA PRO A 115 -7.81 15.11 -0.45
C PRO A 115 -9.20 14.44 -0.48
N ILE A 116 -9.26 13.11 -0.35
CA ILE A 116 -10.53 12.38 -0.25
C ILE A 116 -11.24 12.81 1.02
N THR A 117 -12.43 13.33 0.89
CA THR A 117 -13.24 13.84 2.01
C THR A 117 -14.54 13.06 2.09
N ILE A 118 -14.87 12.54 3.28
CA ILE A 118 -16.21 11.99 3.55
C ILE A 118 -17.15 13.15 3.93
N LYS A 119 -18.25 13.30 3.19
CA LYS A 119 -19.34 14.23 3.58
C LYS A 119 -20.32 13.56 4.54
N SER A 120 -20.65 12.31 4.32
CA SER A 120 -21.45 11.50 5.23
C SER A 120 -21.27 10.03 4.89
N TYR A 121 -21.19 9.17 5.91
CA TYR A 121 -21.17 7.72 5.74
C TYR A 121 -22.53 7.17 6.15
N HIS A 122 -23.38 6.89 5.18
CA HIS A 122 -24.61 6.14 5.44
C HIS A 122 -24.27 4.64 5.57
N ARG A 123 -24.41 4.10 6.76
CA ARG A 123 -24.09 2.73 7.19
C ARG A 123 -24.93 1.61 6.51
N GLN A 124 -25.28 1.74 5.25
CA GLN A 124 -26.03 0.66 4.58
C GLN A 124 -25.14 -0.50 4.11
N THR A 125 -23.85 -0.23 3.87
CA THR A 125 -22.91 -1.26 3.43
C THR A 125 -21.94 -1.63 4.56
N SER A 126 -21.73 -2.93 4.77
CA SER A 126 -20.73 -3.39 5.74
C SER A 126 -19.33 -2.90 5.35
N PRO A 127 -18.52 -2.36 6.29
CA PRO A 127 -17.15 -1.94 6.02
C PRO A 127 -16.29 -3.00 5.35
N HIS A 128 -16.50 -4.27 5.70
CA HIS A 128 -15.79 -5.39 5.10
C HIS A 128 -16.13 -5.55 3.61
N VAL A 129 -17.40 -5.42 3.25
CA VAL A 129 -17.84 -5.48 1.84
C VAL A 129 -17.24 -4.32 1.08
N LEU A 130 -17.29 -3.12 1.62
CA LEU A 130 -16.72 -1.93 1.00
C LEU A 130 -15.21 -2.05 0.79
N LEU A 131 -14.47 -2.55 1.78
CA LEU A 131 -13.04 -2.81 1.64
C LEU A 131 -12.75 -3.84 0.53
N THR A 132 -13.53 -4.92 0.48
CA THR A 132 -13.41 -5.94 -0.56
C THR A 132 -13.66 -5.34 -1.95
N ASP A 133 -14.69 -4.50 -2.09
CA ASP A 133 -15.01 -3.82 -3.33
C ASP A 133 -13.89 -2.85 -3.76
N ILE A 134 -13.35 -2.08 -2.81
CA ILE A 134 -12.20 -1.20 -3.05
C ILE A 134 -11.00 -2.00 -3.56
N LEU A 135 -10.61 -3.07 -2.87
CA LEU A 135 -9.47 -3.90 -3.27
C LEU A 135 -9.71 -4.62 -4.60
N SER A 136 -10.96 -5.02 -4.90
CA SER A 136 -11.32 -5.65 -6.19
C SER A 136 -11.14 -4.72 -7.39
N THR A 137 -10.96 -3.41 -7.17
CA THR A 137 -10.63 -2.48 -8.27
C THR A 137 -9.25 -2.74 -8.85
N LEU A 138 -8.37 -3.40 -8.08
CA LEU A 138 -7.03 -3.77 -8.52
C LEU A 138 -7.01 -5.04 -9.37
N ASP A 139 -8.11 -5.80 -9.39
CA ASP A 139 -8.21 -7.00 -10.21
C ASP A 139 -8.28 -6.63 -11.70
N GLY A 140 -7.44 -7.27 -12.52
CA GLY A 140 -7.46 -7.09 -13.97
C GLY A 140 -6.58 -5.97 -14.51
N GLU A 141 -5.50 -5.63 -13.84
CA GLU A 141 -4.42 -4.87 -14.47
C GLU A 141 -3.90 -5.64 -15.69
N GLU A 142 -3.98 -5.02 -16.87
CA GLU A 142 -3.70 -5.65 -18.18
C GLU A 142 -2.21 -5.93 -18.44
N ASN A 143 -1.35 -5.66 -17.46
CA ASN A 143 0.10 -5.87 -17.56
C ASN A 143 0.52 -7.03 -16.65
N ASP A 144 1.60 -7.73 -17.02
CA ASP A 144 2.25 -8.78 -16.22
C ASP A 144 2.75 -8.32 -14.83
N VAL A 145 2.22 -7.21 -14.34
CA VAL A 145 2.57 -6.57 -13.08
C VAL A 145 1.53 -6.91 -12.02
N ILE A 146 1.98 -7.46 -10.92
CA ILE A 146 1.13 -7.89 -9.81
C ILE A 146 0.83 -6.71 -8.90
N PRO A 147 -0.44 -6.32 -8.68
CA PRO A 147 -0.77 -5.31 -7.69
C PRO A 147 -0.45 -5.82 -6.29
N LEU A 148 0.25 -5.01 -5.49
CA LEU A 148 0.66 -5.33 -4.14
C LEU A 148 0.29 -4.20 -3.18
N VAL A 149 -0.63 -4.48 -2.28
CA VAL A 149 -0.99 -3.55 -1.21
C VAL A 149 -0.09 -3.79 -0.01
N MET A 150 0.64 -2.75 0.38
CA MET A 150 1.53 -2.74 1.54
C MET A 150 0.92 -1.86 2.63
N MET A 151 0.57 -2.48 3.76
CA MET A 151 -0.08 -1.82 4.89
C MET A 151 0.91 -1.68 6.04
N ASP A 152 1.15 -0.45 6.50
CA ASP A 152 1.99 -0.17 7.66
C ASP A 152 1.14 0.39 8.81
N GLU A 153 1.59 0.16 10.06
CA GLU A 153 0.93 0.62 11.30
C GLU A 153 -0.58 0.30 11.35
N VAL A 154 -0.95 -0.93 10.90
CA VAL A 154 -2.36 -1.40 10.94
C VAL A 154 -2.85 -1.40 12.38
N PRO A 155 -4.01 -0.75 12.70
CA PRO A 155 -4.53 -0.63 14.05
C PRO A 155 -5.01 -1.95 14.66
#